data_8264a59d90594b90dd4d0904c5ee3a7f
#
_entry.id   8264a59d90594b90dd4d0904c5ee3a7f
#
_cell.length_a   1.000
_cell.length_b   1.000
_cell.length_c   1.000
_cell.angle_alpha   90.00
_cell.angle_beta   90.00
_cell.angle_gamma   90.00
#
_symmetry.space_group_name_H-M   'P 1'
#
loop_
_entity.id
_entity.type
_entity.pdbx_description
1 polymer ?
#
loop_
_entity_poly.entity_id
_entity_poly.type
_entity_poly.pdbx_seq_one_letter_code
_entity_poly.pdbx_strand_id
1 'polypeptide(L)'
;AGGTAIATGQKTNYHYVGVDTEGRPLKSLIDLASEKGKSTGLAVTCRLWDATPADFCCHNKDRDAEEDVVTGYVDCKVDYVFGGGAQYFENRKDGRNLFEELRTKGFQTPRTWDELAAIGSGKVFAVPYPKDTPLPAERGDLLARASLKGIELLNQNKKGFFMMIEGSQLDDYGHFNDLDLLMQETHDFDRTIGAIYEWAAKDGETLVVVTADHETGGLTLVDGDLKQGKIVCKFSTGRHRGVVGPFYGF
;
A
#
# COMPACT_ATOMS: atom_id res chain seq x y z
N ALA A 1 3.79 7.97 10.99
CA ALA A 1 4.78 7.47 11.99
C ALA A 1 4.74 5.93 12.11
N GLY A 2 3.55 5.30 12.09
CA GLY A 2 3.42 3.83 12.12
C GLY A 2 4.02 3.20 10.87
N GLY A 3 3.60 3.67 9.69
CA GLY A 3 4.14 3.21 8.41
C GLY A 3 5.65 3.39 8.29
N THR A 4 6.20 4.57 8.71
CA THR A 4 7.66 4.78 8.75
C THR A 4 8.35 3.73 9.64
N ALA A 5 7.77 3.41 10.81
CA ALA A 5 8.38 2.44 11.72
C ALA A 5 8.40 1.02 11.11
N ILE A 6 7.35 0.63 10.38
CA ILE A 6 7.30 -0.65 9.65
C ILE A 6 8.29 -0.63 8.48
N ALA A 7 8.31 0.45 7.69
CA ALA A 7 9.15 0.55 6.51
C ALA A 7 10.66 0.58 6.83
N THR A 8 11.05 1.17 7.98
CA THR A 8 12.46 1.51 8.26
C THR A 8 13.01 0.91 9.56
N GLY A 9 12.14 0.38 10.43
CA GLY A 9 12.51 -0.05 11.79
C GLY A 9 12.74 1.11 12.77
N GLN A 10 12.45 2.36 12.39
CA GLN A 10 12.69 3.55 13.22
C GLN A 10 11.41 4.37 13.40
N LYS A 11 11.16 4.82 14.62
CA LYS A 11 10.07 5.74 14.93
C LYS A 11 10.41 7.16 14.48
N THR A 12 9.39 7.92 14.09
CA THR A 12 9.52 9.32 13.67
C THR A 12 8.42 10.19 14.24
N ASN A 13 8.46 11.49 13.94
CA ASN A 13 7.42 12.42 14.34
C ASN A 13 6.10 12.18 13.57
N TYR A 14 5.01 12.63 14.19
CA TYR A 14 3.71 12.67 13.52
C TYR A 14 3.80 13.55 12.24
N HIS A 15 3.07 13.21 11.19
CA HIS A 15 3.13 13.81 9.83
C HIS A 15 4.43 13.61 9.04
N TYR A 16 5.47 13.01 9.60
CA TYR A 16 6.69 12.72 8.86
C TYR A 16 6.58 11.43 8.06
N VAL A 17 7.17 11.41 6.87
CA VAL A 17 7.14 10.32 5.90
C VAL A 17 8.57 9.88 5.58
N GLY A 18 8.95 8.65 5.89
CA GLY A 18 10.24 8.05 5.53
C GLY A 18 11.48 8.78 6.05
N VAL A 19 11.34 9.64 7.06
CA VAL A 19 12.45 10.42 7.66
C VAL A 19 12.51 10.22 9.16
N ASP A 20 13.68 10.47 9.78
CA ASP A 20 13.86 10.47 11.23
C ASP A 20 13.26 11.71 11.88
N THR A 21 13.37 11.81 13.22
CA THR A 21 12.85 12.95 13.99
C THR A 21 13.50 14.31 13.67
N GLU A 22 14.64 14.29 12.99
CA GLU A 22 15.36 15.50 12.52
C GLU A 22 15.05 15.80 11.05
N GLY A 23 14.32 14.87 10.37
CA GLY A 23 13.92 14.97 8.97
C GLY A 23 14.99 14.50 7.99
N ARG A 24 15.91 13.66 8.43
CA ARG A 24 16.89 13.00 7.55
C ARG A 24 16.25 11.74 6.94
N PRO A 25 16.45 11.47 5.64
CA PRO A 25 15.96 10.27 4.98
C PRO A 25 16.39 8.98 5.69
N LEU A 26 15.44 8.06 5.87
CA LEU A 26 15.69 6.72 6.40
C LEU A 26 15.68 5.70 5.27
N LYS A 27 16.55 4.69 5.35
CA LYS A 27 16.48 3.55 4.45
C LYS A 27 15.27 2.68 4.75
N SER A 28 14.46 2.43 3.74
CA SER A 28 13.31 1.54 3.82
C SER A 28 13.66 0.09 3.52
N LEU A 29 12.69 -0.82 3.75
CA LEU A 29 12.80 -2.22 3.32
C LEU A 29 12.94 -2.34 1.79
N ILE A 30 12.36 -1.41 1.00
CA ILE A 30 12.57 -1.33 -0.45
C ILE A 30 14.04 -1.05 -0.76
N ASP A 31 14.65 -0.06 -0.11
CA ASP A 31 16.07 0.24 -0.29
C ASP A 31 16.94 -0.95 0.06
N LEU A 32 16.70 -1.56 1.23
CA LEU A 32 17.47 -2.71 1.70
C LEU A 32 17.35 -3.93 0.79
N ALA A 33 16.14 -4.21 0.29
CA ALA A 33 15.91 -5.29 -0.66
C ALA A 33 16.60 -5.02 -2.00
N SER A 34 16.49 -3.80 -2.52
CA SER A 34 17.15 -3.37 -3.75
C SER A 34 18.68 -3.45 -3.64
N GLU A 35 19.28 -3.04 -2.50
CA GLU A 35 20.72 -3.17 -2.23
C GLU A 35 21.18 -4.65 -2.22
N LYS A 36 20.29 -5.58 -1.89
CA LYS A 36 20.54 -7.03 -2.00
C LYS A 36 20.33 -7.57 -3.43
N GLY A 37 19.91 -6.71 -4.35
CA GLY A 37 19.60 -7.05 -5.74
C GLY A 37 18.28 -7.80 -5.91
N LYS A 38 17.38 -7.74 -4.92
CA LYS A 38 16.00 -8.24 -5.02
C LYS A 38 15.15 -7.25 -5.81
N SER A 39 14.09 -7.72 -6.45
CA SER A 39 13.05 -6.86 -7.00
C SER A 39 12.14 -6.35 -5.89
N THR A 40 11.53 -5.18 -6.09
CA THR A 40 10.73 -4.53 -5.04
C THR A 40 9.40 -4.02 -5.57
N GLY A 41 8.36 -4.04 -4.73
CA GLY A 41 7.02 -3.61 -5.16
C GLY A 41 6.13 -3.10 -4.05
N LEU A 42 5.09 -2.37 -4.49
CA LEU A 42 3.96 -1.92 -3.68
C LEU A 42 2.64 -2.20 -4.40
N ALA A 43 1.59 -2.58 -3.66
CA ALA A 43 0.21 -2.57 -4.15
C ALA A 43 -0.73 -2.10 -3.04
N VAL A 44 -1.46 -1.02 -3.27
CA VAL A 44 -2.31 -0.36 -2.26
C VAL A 44 -3.66 0.04 -2.83
N THR A 45 -4.66 0.24 -1.96
CA THR A 45 -5.98 0.72 -2.35
C THR A 45 -6.17 2.22 -2.20
N CYS A 46 -5.21 2.94 -1.61
CA CYS A 46 -5.21 4.39 -1.46
C CYS A 46 -4.41 5.13 -2.53
N ARG A 47 -4.35 6.43 -2.38
CA ARG A 47 -3.45 7.33 -3.11
C ARG A 47 -2.00 7.09 -2.70
N LEU A 48 -1.08 7.15 -3.65
CA LEU A 48 0.34 6.88 -3.40
C LEU A 48 1.05 7.94 -2.53
N TRP A 49 0.44 9.13 -2.32
CA TRP A 49 0.97 10.10 -1.37
C TRP A 49 0.59 9.79 0.08
N ASP A 50 -0.33 8.85 0.31
CA ASP A 50 -0.71 8.46 1.66
C ASP A 50 0.49 7.83 2.41
N ALA A 51 0.40 7.87 3.75
CA ALA A 51 1.56 7.63 4.61
C ALA A 51 2.25 6.30 4.32
N THR A 52 1.50 5.19 4.32
CA THR A 52 2.11 3.86 4.25
C THR A 52 2.86 3.62 2.95
N PRO A 53 2.27 3.77 1.75
CA PRO A 53 3.04 3.58 0.51
C PRO A 53 4.18 4.60 0.37
N ALA A 54 3.97 5.85 0.81
CA ALA A 54 5.00 6.88 0.75
C ALA A 54 6.17 6.60 1.72
N ASP A 55 5.93 6.06 2.91
CA ASP A 55 6.97 5.72 3.89
C ASP A 55 7.99 4.69 3.36
N PHE A 56 7.60 3.87 2.38
CA PHE A 56 8.51 2.92 1.73
C PHE A 56 9.34 3.52 0.60
N CYS A 57 8.90 4.66 0.00
CA CYS A 57 9.49 5.22 -1.20
C CYS A 57 9.90 6.69 -1.11
N CYS A 58 9.33 7.44 -0.19
CA CYS A 58 9.42 8.91 -0.17
C CYS A 58 9.97 9.43 1.15
N HIS A 59 10.44 10.68 1.14
CA HIS A 59 11.03 11.33 2.31
C HIS A 59 10.51 12.77 2.41
N ASN A 60 9.63 13.04 3.39
CA ASN A 60 9.09 14.38 3.61
C ASN A 60 8.80 14.64 5.10
N LYS A 61 8.97 15.87 5.56
CA LYS A 61 8.58 16.31 6.90
C LYS A 61 7.09 16.67 7.02
N ASP A 62 6.39 16.69 5.91
CA ASP A 62 4.98 17.04 5.83
C ASP A 62 4.26 16.11 4.87
N ARG A 63 3.46 15.18 5.40
CA ARG A 63 2.66 14.26 4.60
C ARG A 63 1.56 14.97 3.80
N ASP A 64 1.15 16.17 4.23
CA ASP A 64 0.10 16.94 3.58
C ASP A 64 0.62 17.74 2.37
N ALA A 65 1.93 17.74 2.16
CA ALA A 65 2.57 18.25 0.92
C ALA A 65 2.49 17.19 -0.20
N GLU A 66 1.29 16.80 -0.58
CA GLU A 66 0.94 15.67 -1.44
C GLU A 66 1.75 15.61 -2.75
N GLU A 67 1.83 16.76 -3.46
CA GLU A 67 2.58 16.86 -4.70
C GLU A 67 4.10 16.69 -4.49
N ASP A 68 4.64 17.16 -3.36
CA ASP A 68 6.05 17.01 -3.04
C ASP A 68 6.36 15.58 -2.63
N VAL A 69 5.49 14.95 -1.83
CA VAL A 69 5.65 13.55 -1.41
C VAL A 69 5.77 12.63 -2.61
N VAL A 70 4.88 12.71 -3.60
CA VAL A 70 4.90 11.78 -4.74
C VAL A 70 6.13 11.96 -5.65
N THR A 71 6.87 13.08 -5.55
CA THR A 71 8.13 13.22 -6.32
C THR A 71 9.16 12.16 -5.92
N GLY A 72 9.11 11.69 -4.68
CA GLY A 72 10.02 10.66 -4.18
C GLY A 72 9.97 9.34 -4.97
N TYR A 73 8.82 9.02 -5.57
CA TYR A 73 8.69 7.81 -6.38
C TYR A 73 9.58 7.79 -7.62
N VAL A 74 9.92 8.97 -8.17
CA VAL A 74 10.77 9.07 -9.37
C VAL A 74 12.17 8.53 -9.08
N ASP A 75 12.66 8.66 -7.85
CA ASP A 75 13.99 8.21 -7.43
C ASP A 75 13.97 6.95 -6.55
N CYS A 76 12.77 6.48 -6.17
CA CYS A 76 12.58 5.26 -5.40
C CYS A 76 13.08 4.04 -6.18
N LYS A 77 13.68 3.10 -5.48
CA LYS A 77 14.21 1.85 -6.05
C LYS A 77 13.15 0.75 -6.13
N VAL A 78 11.92 1.14 -6.44
CA VAL A 78 10.82 0.22 -6.63
C VAL A 78 10.77 -0.24 -8.10
N ASP A 79 10.32 -1.47 -8.33
CA ASP A 79 10.18 -2.04 -9.68
C ASP A 79 8.70 -2.21 -10.09
N TYR A 80 7.81 -2.36 -9.11
CA TYR A 80 6.37 -2.48 -9.33
C TYR A 80 5.60 -1.58 -8.37
N VAL A 81 4.69 -0.78 -8.89
CA VAL A 81 3.76 0.03 -8.09
C VAL A 81 2.35 -0.09 -8.64
N PHE A 82 1.39 -0.32 -7.74
CA PHE A 82 -0.04 -0.21 -8.03
C PHE A 82 -0.73 0.60 -6.93
N GLY A 83 -1.56 1.58 -7.33
CA GLY A 83 -2.33 2.40 -6.39
C GLY A 83 -3.19 3.47 -7.08
N GLY A 84 -3.65 4.43 -6.30
CA GLY A 84 -4.39 5.60 -6.76
C GLY A 84 -3.58 6.89 -6.73
N GLY A 85 -4.22 8.01 -7.05
CA GLY A 85 -3.61 9.35 -6.96
C GLY A 85 -2.99 9.87 -8.25
N ALA A 86 -3.39 9.38 -9.43
CA ALA A 86 -2.83 9.78 -10.72
C ALA A 86 -2.77 11.29 -10.93
N GLN A 87 -3.74 12.04 -10.42
CA GLN A 87 -3.78 13.49 -10.55
C GLN A 87 -2.56 14.20 -9.98
N TYR A 88 -1.91 13.63 -8.94
CA TYR A 88 -0.72 14.19 -8.31
C TYR A 88 0.57 13.93 -9.10
N PHE A 89 0.51 13.06 -10.11
CA PHE A 89 1.61 12.73 -11.00
C PHE A 89 1.57 13.51 -12.31
N GLU A 90 0.38 13.90 -12.80
CA GLU A 90 0.20 14.51 -14.12
C GLU A 90 -0.41 15.92 -14.11
N ASN A 91 -1.23 16.26 -13.12
CA ASN A 91 -1.94 17.56 -13.05
C ASN A 91 -1.34 18.47 -11.96
N ARG A 92 -0.02 18.60 -11.98
CA ARG A 92 0.76 19.24 -10.92
C ARG A 92 0.85 20.75 -11.12
N LYS A 93 0.90 21.48 -9.99
CA LYS A 93 1.07 22.96 -9.99
C LYS A 93 2.45 23.40 -10.50
N ASP A 94 3.48 22.57 -10.34
CA ASP A 94 4.85 22.82 -10.81
C ASP A 94 5.03 22.56 -12.31
N GLY A 95 4.00 22.07 -13.01
CA GLY A 95 4.02 21.76 -14.44
C GLY A 95 4.79 20.49 -14.81
N ARG A 96 5.31 19.73 -13.85
CA ARG A 96 5.96 18.43 -14.10
C ARG A 96 4.92 17.37 -14.44
N ASN A 97 5.32 16.39 -15.24
CA ASN A 97 4.59 15.14 -15.42
C ASN A 97 5.48 13.98 -14.97
N LEU A 98 5.20 13.45 -13.77
CA LEU A 98 6.03 12.41 -13.18
C LEU A 98 5.89 11.05 -13.91
N PHE A 99 4.79 10.81 -14.65
CA PHE A 99 4.71 9.62 -15.51
C PHE A 99 5.70 9.68 -16.67
N GLU A 100 5.91 10.87 -17.26
CA GLU A 100 6.93 11.03 -18.30
C GLU A 100 8.33 10.82 -17.72
N GLU A 101 8.62 11.36 -16.53
CA GLU A 101 9.90 11.15 -15.86
C GLU A 101 10.13 9.67 -15.55
N LEU A 102 9.12 8.95 -15.05
CA LEU A 102 9.18 7.51 -14.80
C LEU A 102 9.41 6.71 -16.09
N ARG A 103 8.77 7.09 -17.21
CA ARG A 103 9.03 6.46 -18.52
C ARG A 103 10.47 6.63 -18.97
N THR A 104 11.09 7.79 -18.74
CA THR A 104 12.53 7.98 -19.05
C THR A 104 13.44 7.09 -18.22
N LYS A 105 12.96 6.62 -17.06
CA LYS A 105 13.64 5.66 -16.19
C LYS A 105 13.29 4.18 -16.49
N GLY A 106 12.56 3.94 -17.58
CA GLY A 106 12.24 2.61 -18.06
C GLY A 106 10.98 1.99 -17.46
N PHE A 107 10.15 2.77 -16.78
CA PHE A 107 8.85 2.29 -16.31
C PHE A 107 7.82 2.25 -17.42
N GLN A 108 7.03 1.18 -17.48
CA GLN A 108 5.75 1.12 -18.15
C GLN A 108 4.69 1.72 -17.22
N THR A 109 3.85 2.62 -17.74
CA THR A 109 2.86 3.34 -16.93
C THR A 109 1.43 3.05 -17.40
N PRO A 110 0.92 1.82 -17.20
CA PRO A 110 -0.42 1.44 -17.63
C PRO A 110 -1.48 2.26 -16.89
N ARG A 111 -2.55 2.61 -17.63
CA ARG A 111 -3.65 3.44 -17.13
C ARG A 111 -4.95 2.64 -16.98
N THR A 112 -4.95 1.39 -17.42
CA THR A 112 -6.09 0.48 -17.30
C THR A 112 -5.63 -0.88 -16.78
N TRP A 113 -6.58 -1.68 -16.29
CA TRP A 113 -6.30 -3.06 -15.91
C TRP A 113 -5.80 -3.90 -17.09
N ASP A 114 -6.42 -3.75 -18.26
CA ASP A 114 -6.06 -4.53 -19.44
C ASP A 114 -4.63 -4.25 -19.92
N GLU A 115 -4.21 -2.98 -19.88
CA GLU A 115 -2.83 -2.59 -20.15
C GLU A 115 -1.86 -3.21 -19.12
N LEU A 116 -2.19 -3.16 -17.82
CA LEU A 116 -1.37 -3.77 -16.78
C LEU A 116 -1.28 -5.29 -16.94
N ALA A 117 -2.40 -5.95 -17.19
CA ALA A 117 -2.46 -7.40 -17.34
C ALA A 117 -1.63 -7.91 -18.54
N ALA A 118 -1.52 -7.12 -19.59
CA ALA A 118 -0.75 -7.46 -20.79
C ALA A 118 0.78 -7.37 -20.62
N ILE A 119 1.28 -6.72 -19.55
CA ILE A 119 2.72 -6.58 -19.31
C ILE A 119 3.31 -7.91 -18.85
N GLY A 120 4.28 -8.43 -19.55
CA GLY A 120 4.96 -9.70 -19.23
C GLY A 120 6.28 -9.54 -18.45
N SER A 121 6.90 -8.37 -18.47
CA SER A 121 8.19 -8.13 -17.79
C SER A 121 8.52 -6.64 -17.70
N GLY A 122 9.54 -6.30 -16.89
CA GLY A 122 10.06 -4.94 -16.76
C GLY A 122 9.42 -4.17 -15.59
N LYS A 123 9.84 -2.91 -15.45
CA LYS A 123 9.35 -2.04 -14.38
C LYS A 123 7.96 -1.49 -14.71
N VAL A 124 7.09 -1.44 -13.70
CA VAL A 124 5.70 -1.01 -13.85
C VAL A 124 5.32 0.01 -12.78
N PHE A 125 4.72 1.11 -13.21
CA PHE A 125 4.14 2.12 -12.34
C PHE A 125 2.68 2.35 -12.73
N ALA A 126 1.77 1.56 -12.15
CA ALA A 126 0.35 1.53 -12.48
C ALA A 126 -0.48 2.38 -11.52
N VAL A 127 -0.91 3.55 -11.96
CA VAL A 127 -1.78 4.45 -11.17
C VAL A 127 -2.98 4.82 -12.05
N PRO A 128 -3.94 3.91 -12.23
CA PRO A 128 -5.05 4.11 -13.15
C PRO A 128 -6.15 5.04 -12.61
N TYR A 129 -6.17 5.30 -11.30
CA TYR A 129 -7.21 6.08 -10.66
C TYR A 129 -6.74 7.48 -10.28
N PRO A 130 -7.54 8.55 -10.55
CA PRO A 130 -7.15 9.92 -10.22
C PRO A 130 -7.03 10.17 -8.70
N LYS A 131 -7.85 9.49 -7.90
CA LYS A 131 -7.85 9.47 -6.42
C LYS A 131 -7.61 8.05 -5.94
N ASP A 132 -8.26 7.63 -4.85
CA ASP A 132 -8.22 6.25 -4.37
C ASP A 132 -8.76 5.26 -5.41
N THR A 133 -8.50 3.98 -5.20
CA THR A 133 -9.18 2.94 -5.98
C THR A 133 -10.69 2.98 -5.66
N PRO A 134 -11.56 2.49 -6.56
CA PRO A 134 -13.00 2.41 -6.30
C PRO A 134 -13.33 1.61 -5.03
N LEU A 135 -14.54 1.78 -4.51
CA LEU A 135 -15.05 1.02 -3.38
C LEU A 135 -14.97 -0.50 -3.62
N PRO A 136 -14.83 -1.33 -2.59
CA PRO A 136 -14.71 -2.79 -2.75
C PRO A 136 -15.82 -3.42 -3.59
N ALA A 137 -17.06 -2.94 -3.43
CA ALA A 137 -18.19 -3.42 -4.23
C ALA A 137 -18.07 -3.12 -5.74
N GLU A 138 -17.33 -2.07 -6.11
CA GLU A 138 -17.13 -1.65 -7.50
C GLU A 138 -15.86 -2.25 -8.10
N ARG A 139 -14.77 -2.34 -7.30
CA ARG A 139 -13.46 -2.82 -7.76
C ARG A 139 -13.32 -4.34 -7.75
N GLY A 140 -14.21 -5.06 -7.03
CA GLY A 140 -14.16 -6.51 -6.91
C GLY A 140 -12.86 -7.01 -6.26
N ASP A 141 -12.12 -7.89 -6.94
CA ASP A 141 -10.87 -8.50 -6.50
C ASP A 141 -9.61 -7.75 -6.97
N LEU A 142 -9.73 -6.46 -7.23
CA LEU A 142 -8.67 -5.65 -7.84
C LEU A 142 -7.35 -5.70 -7.09
N LEU A 143 -7.36 -5.59 -5.75
CA LEU A 143 -6.13 -5.62 -4.95
C LEU A 143 -5.44 -6.98 -5.05
N ALA A 144 -6.20 -8.07 -4.97
CA ALA A 144 -5.65 -9.42 -5.12
C ALA A 144 -5.01 -9.61 -6.50
N ARG A 145 -5.70 -9.20 -7.58
CA ARG A 145 -5.18 -9.29 -8.95
C ARG A 145 -3.94 -8.44 -9.15
N ALA A 146 -3.95 -7.19 -8.70
CA ALA A 146 -2.81 -6.29 -8.80
C ALA A 146 -1.61 -6.82 -8.00
N SER A 147 -1.85 -7.38 -6.82
CA SER A 147 -0.80 -7.99 -6.00
C SER A 147 -0.19 -9.23 -6.67
N LEU A 148 -1.02 -10.14 -7.16
CA LEU A 148 -0.54 -11.33 -7.88
C LEU A 148 0.20 -10.96 -9.18
N LYS A 149 -0.25 -9.92 -9.90
CA LYS A 149 0.47 -9.39 -11.07
C LYS A 149 1.83 -8.81 -10.68
N GLY A 150 1.90 -8.08 -9.58
CA GLY A 150 3.17 -7.61 -9.02
C GLY A 150 4.12 -8.76 -8.67
N ILE A 151 3.61 -9.78 -7.99
CA ILE A 151 4.37 -10.99 -7.64
C ILE A 151 4.87 -11.70 -8.92
N GLU A 152 4.01 -11.88 -9.94
CA GLU A 152 4.40 -12.47 -11.23
C GLU A 152 5.60 -11.78 -11.87
N LEU A 153 5.60 -10.44 -11.86
CA LEU A 153 6.67 -9.64 -12.45
C LEU A 153 7.95 -9.66 -11.58
N LEU A 154 7.80 -9.51 -10.26
CA LEU A 154 8.93 -9.42 -9.34
C LEU A 154 9.63 -10.76 -9.13
N ASN A 155 8.90 -11.87 -9.16
CA ASN A 155 9.42 -13.23 -8.97
C ASN A 155 10.28 -13.75 -10.15
N GLN A 156 10.34 -13.01 -11.26
CA GLN A 156 11.28 -13.29 -12.35
C GLN A 156 12.74 -13.08 -11.92
N ASN A 157 12.98 -12.30 -10.86
CA ASN A 157 14.30 -12.10 -10.29
C ASN A 157 14.73 -13.30 -9.44
N LYS A 158 15.80 -13.98 -9.88
CA LYS A 158 16.36 -15.17 -9.18
C LYS A 158 16.89 -14.90 -7.78
N LYS A 159 17.10 -13.63 -7.41
CA LYS A 159 17.45 -13.22 -6.03
C LYS A 159 16.23 -13.03 -5.14
N GLY A 160 15.02 -13.23 -5.68
CA GLY A 160 13.75 -13.02 -5.01
C GLY A 160 13.28 -11.57 -5.00
N PHE A 161 12.27 -11.30 -4.22
CA PHE A 161 11.64 -9.98 -4.17
C PHE A 161 11.23 -9.58 -2.74
N PHE A 162 10.88 -8.32 -2.58
CA PHE A 162 10.13 -7.75 -1.46
C PHE A 162 8.90 -7.02 -2.02
N MET A 163 7.74 -7.23 -1.43
CA MET A 163 6.52 -6.51 -1.82
C MET A 163 5.70 -6.14 -0.59
N MET A 164 5.27 -4.87 -0.51
CA MET A 164 4.31 -4.38 0.47
C MET A 164 2.94 -4.32 -0.19
N ILE A 165 1.92 -4.83 0.50
CA ILE A 165 0.53 -4.86 0.04
C ILE A 165 -0.35 -4.34 1.15
N GLU A 166 -1.30 -3.46 0.82
CA GLU A 166 -2.10 -2.78 1.84
C GLU A 166 -3.57 -2.65 1.42
N GLY A 167 -4.46 -3.12 2.30
CA GLY A 167 -5.88 -2.75 2.30
C GLY A 167 -6.04 -1.40 2.98
N SER A 168 -5.68 -0.33 2.29
CA SER A 168 -5.44 0.99 2.89
C SER A 168 -6.71 1.67 3.40
N GLN A 169 -7.84 1.46 2.73
CA GLN A 169 -9.10 2.14 3.07
C GLN A 169 -9.76 1.60 4.35
N LEU A 170 -9.18 0.55 4.98
CA LEU A 170 -9.55 0.12 6.33
C LEU A 170 -9.41 1.27 7.34
N ASP A 171 -8.35 2.07 7.21
CA ASP A 171 -8.10 3.23 8.06
C ASP A 171 -9.14 4.34 7.83
N ASP A 172 -9.42 4.69 6.58
CA ASP A 172 -10.40 5.71 6.22
C ASP A 172 -11.79 5.38 6.80
N TYR A 173 -12.25 4.13 6.64
CA TYR A 173 -13.57 3.72 7.15
C TYR A 173 -13.59 3.58 8.68
N GLY A 174 -12.47 3.25 9.29
CA GLY A 174 -12.27 3.35 10.74
C GLY A 174 -12.42 4.79 11.23
N HIS A 175 -11.82 5.77 10.55
CA HIS A 175 -11.95 7.19 10.85
C HIS A 175 -13.38 7.70 10.72
N PHE A 176 -14.11 7.25 9.70
CA PHE A 176 -15.52 7.63 9.46
C PHE A 176 -16.49 6.87 10.35
N ASN A 177 -16.05 5.85 11.09
CA ASN A 177 -16.90 4.94 11.86
C ASN A 177 -17.97 4.27 10.98
N ASP A 178 -17.63 3.99 9.72
CA ASP A 178 -18.51 3.35 8.74
C ASP A 178 -18.28 1.83 8.78
N LEU A 179 -19.15 1.12 9.51
CA LEU A 179 -19.05 -0.32 9.67
C LEU A 179 -19.22 -1.07 8.35
N ASP A 180 -20.14 -0.63 7.49
CA ASP A 180 -20.47 -1.36 6.27
C ASP A 180 -19.31 -1.32 5.27
N LEU A 181 -18.70 -0.16 5.08
CA LEU A 181 -17.52 -0.02 4.23
C LEU A 181 -16.27 -0.65 4.86
N LEU A 182 -16.09 -0.53 6.18
CA LEU A 182 -15.00 -1.19 6.90
C LEU A 182 -15.06 -2.72 6.75
N MET A 183 -16.25 -3.31 6.84
CA MET A 183 -16.44 -4.74 6.63
C MET A 183 -16.14 -5.16 5.18
N GLN A 184 -16.60 -4.39 4.21
CA GLN A 184 -16.33 -4.67 2.79
C GLN A 184 -14.81 -4.63 2.51
N GLU A 185 -14.10 -3.64 3.02
CA GLU A 185 -12.65 -3.52 2.88
C GLU A 185 -11.91 -4.65 3.60
N THR A 186 -12.38 -5.03 4.81
CA THR A 186 -11.83 -6.17 5.55
C THR A 186 -11.97 -7.46 4.75
N HIS A 187 -13.12 -7.72 4.16
CA HIS A 187 -13.34 -8.90 3.33
C HIS A 187 -12.51 -8.91 2.04
N ASP A 188 -12.32 -7.74 1.43
CA ASP A 188 -11.48 -7.61 0.24
C ASP A 188 -10.00 -7.88 0.57
N PHE A 189 -9.53 -7.33 1.70
CA PHE A 189 -8.16 -7.56 2.15
C PHE A 189 -7.93 -9.01 2.60
N ASP A 190 -8.87 -9.62 3.30
CA ASP A 190 -8.82 -11.04 3.69
C ASP A 190 -8.73 -11.96 2.48
N ARG A 191 -9.54 -11.73 1.43
CA ARG A 191 -9.44 -12.46 0.16
C ARG A 191 -8.09 -12.24 -0.53
N THR A 192 -7.56 -11.04 -0.46
CA THR A 192 -6.25 -10.71 -1.01
C THR A 192 -5.15 -11.48 -0.28
N ILE A 193 -5.17 -11.48 1.05
CA ILE A 193 -4.23 -12.28 1.88
C ILE A 193 -4.35 -13.76 1.53
N GLY A 194 -5.58 -14.30 1.42
CA GLY A 194 -5.83 -15.69 1.04
C GLY A 194 -5.18 -16.06 -0.31
N ALA A 195 -5.37 -15.22 -1.33
CA ALA A 195 -4.80 -15.45 -2.65
C ALA A 195 -3.26 -15.42 -2.66
N ILE A 196 -2.67 -14.49 -1.88
CA ILE A 196 -1.21 -14.40 -1.73
C ILE A 196 -0.66 -15.60 -0.95
N TYR A 197 -1.34 -16.00 0.12
CA TYR A 197 -0.97 -17.18 0.91
C TYR A 197 -0.99 -18.45 0.07
N GLU A 198 -2.04 -18.66 -0.72
CA GLU A 198 -2.13 -19.83 -1.63
C GLU A 198 -1.00 -19.82 -2.67
N TRP A 199 -0.63 -18.67 -3.16
CA TRP A 199 0.50 -18.53 -4.07
C TRP A 199 1.82 -18.87 -3.36
N ALA A 200 2.07 -18.27 -2.18
CA ALA A 200 3.28 -18.47 -1.39
C ALA A 200 3.45 -19.92 -0.92
N ALA A 201 2.34 -20.59 -0.54
CA ALA A 201 2.36 -21.99 -0.17
C ALA A 201 2.76 -22.93 -1.31
N LYS A 202 2.44 -22.56 -2.57
CA LYS A 202 2.89 -23.29 -3.76
C LYS A 202 4.34 -22.98 -4.12
N ASP A 203 4.77 -21.75 -3.90
CA ASP A 203 6.15 -21.32 -4.10
C ASP A 203 7.12 -21.98 -3.10
N GLY A 204 6.74 -22.04 -1.84
CA GLY A 204 7.48 -22.70 -0.77
C GLY A 204 8.72 -21.97 -0.26
N GLU A 205 9.06 -20.81 -0.84
CA GLU A 205 10.25 -20.01 -0.49
C GLU A 205 9.88 -18.57 -0.06
N THR A 206 8.60 -18.20 -0.13
CA THR A 206 8.11 -16.85 0.19
C THR A 206 7.52 -16.78 1.59
N LEU A 207 8.08 -15.93 2.45
CA LEU A 207 7.50 -15.56 3.73
C LEU A 207 6.41 -14.50 3.52
N VAL A 208 5.21 -14.76 4.03
CA VAL A 208 4.12 -13.79 4.11
C VAL A 208 4.00 -13.29 5.55
N VAL A 209 4.03 -11.97 5.73
CA VAL A 209 3.83 -11.32 7.02
C VAL A 209 2.58 -10.44 6.94
N VAL A 210 1.67 -10.59 7.89
CA VAL A 210 0.45 -9.78 8.00
C VAL A 210 0.46 -9.04 9.32
N THR A 211 0.30 -7.72 9.26
CA THR A 211 0.27 -6.85 10.43
C THR A 211 -0.53 -5.58 10.14
N ALA A 212 -0.71 -4.74 11.14
CA ALA A 212 -1.23 -3.38 11.02
C ALA A 212 -0.27 -2.41 11.72
N ASP A 213 -0.24 -1.16 11.27
CA ASP A 213 0.56 -0.10 11.86
C ASP A 213 -0.12 0.54 13.09
N HIS A 214 -1.46 0.50 13.15
CA HIS A 214 -2.30 0.92 14.28
C HIS A 214 -3.74 0.38 14.14
N GLU A 215 -4.53 0.63 15.14
CA GLU A 215 -5.99 0.50 15.13
C GLU A 215 -6.61 1.87 14.88
N THR A 216 -7.76 1.93 14.23
CA THR A 216 -8.50 3.15 13.92
C THR A 216 -9.99 3.01 14.28
N GLY A 217 -10.56 4.06 14.89
CA GLY A 217 -11.98 4.12 15.24
C GLY A 217 -12.32 3.58 16.63
N GLY A 218 -11.46 2.79 17.26
CA GLY A 218 -11.75 2.16 18.55
C GLY A 218 -12.91 1.19 18.46
N LEU A 219 -12.98 0.41 17.38
CA LEU A 219 -14.03 -0.57 17.13
C LEU A 219 -14.06 -1.63 18.23
N THR A 220 -15.25 -1.84 18.79
CA THR A 220 -15.51 -2.88 19.78
C THR A 220 -16.72 -3.69 19.35
N LEU A 221 -16.54 -5.00 19.20
CA LEU A 221 -17.66 -5.92 19.00
C LEU A 221 -18.43 -6.08 20.31
N VAL A 222 -19.71 -5.73 20.31
CA VAL A 222 -20.56 -5.74 21.50
C VAL A 222 -21.45 -6.97 21.52
N ASP A 223 -21.97 -7.37 20.35
CA ASP A 223 -22.88 -8.49 20.17
C ASP A 223 -22.91 -8.90 18.69
N GLY A 224 -23.61 -9.98 18.36
CA GLY A 224 -23.81 -10.42 16.99
C GLY A 224 -24.57 -11.72 16.89
N ASP A 225 -25.02 -12.05 15.68
CA ASP A 225 -25.64 -13.32 15.33
C ASP A 225 -25.03 -13.85 14.04
N LEU A 226 -24.17 -14.87 14.17
CA LEU A 226 -23.48 -15.50 13.03
C LEU A 226 -24.46 -16.14 12.03
N LYS A 227 -25.62 -16.63 12.49
CA LYS A 227 -26.62 -17.26 11.62
C LYS A 227 -27.34 -16.21 10.75
N GLN A 228 -27.49 -15.02 11.27
CA GLN A 228 -28.12 -13.89 10.57
C GLN A 228 -27.08 -12.99 9.86
N GLY A 229 -25.79 -13.28 10.01
CA GLY A 229 -24.72 -12.41 9.51
C GLY A 229 -24.74 -11.02 10.15
N LYS A 230 -25.18 -10.91 11.40
CA LYS A 230 -25.36 -9.64 12.09
C LYS A 230 -24.22 -9.37 13.03
N ILE A 231 -23.64 -8.17 12.93
CA ILE A 231 -22.63 -7.64 13.85
C ILE A 231 -23.22 -6.43 14.57
N VAL A 232 -23.01 -6.35 15.88
CA VAL A 232 -23.30 -5.17 16.70
C VAL A 232 -21.99 -4.66 17.25
N CYS A 233 -21.63 -3.46 16.88
CA CYS A 233 -20.36 -2.83 17.30
C CYS A 233 -20.57 -1.41 17.81
N LYS A 234 -19.52 -0.88 18.43
CA LYS A 234 -19.38 0.53 18.79
C LYS A 234 -18.03 1.03 18.38
N PHE A 235 -17.99 2.25 17.86
CA PHE A 235 -16.77 3.02 17.69
C PHE A 235 -16.64 3.99 18.88
N SER A 236 -15.44 4.16 19.41
CA SER A 236 -15.17 5.03 20.56
C SER A 236 -14.47 6.33 20.18
N THR A 237 -13.96 6.44 18.97
CA THR A 237 -13.24 7.61 18.44
C THR A 237 -13.28 7.63 16.92
N GLY A 238 -12.95 8.74 16.28
CA GLY A 238 -12.60 8.84 14.87
C GLY A 238 -11.08 9.01 14.66
N ARG A 239 -10.24 8.45 15.54
CA ARG A 239 -8.78 8.60 15.50
C ARG A 239 -8.08 7.26 15.70
N HIS A 240 -6.75 7.25 15.45
CA HIS A 240 -5.89 6.11 15.76
C HIS A 240 -5.81 5.84 17.25
N ARG A 241 -5.60 4.58 17.61
CA ARG A 241 -5.39 4.15 19.00
C ARG A 241 -4.08 3.38 19.14
N GLY A 242 -3.40 3.60 20.25
CA GLY A 242 -2.15 2.91 20.60
C GLY A 242 -2.38 1.56 21.26
N VAL A 243 -3.16 0.69 20.64
CA VAL A 243 -3.33 -0.71 21.07
C VAL A 243 -2.35 -1.60 20.36
N VAL A 244 -2.09 -2.79 20.92
CA VAL A 244 -1.23 -3.79 20.30
C VAL A 244 -1.93 -4.35 19.06
N GLY A 245 -1.27 -4.23 17.91
CA GLY A 245 -1.72 -4.84 16.66
C GLY A 245 -1.25 -6.31 16.53
N PRO A 246 -1.97 -7.13 15.78
CA PRO A 246 -1.55 -8.49 15.50
C PRO A 246 -0.32 -8.52 14.57
N PHE A 247 0.46 -9.60 14.68
CA PHE A 247 1.57 -9.88 13.77
C PHE A 247 1.58 -11.38 13.48
N TYR A 248 1.33 -11.74 12.22
CA TYR A 248 1.29 -13.12 11.76
C TYR A 248 2.38 -13.36 10.71
N GLY A 249 2.99 -14.55 10.73
CA GLY A 249 3.96 -15.00 9.73
C GLY A 249 3.60 -16.40 9.23
N PHE A 250 3.70 -16.63 7.94
CA PHE A 250 3.39 -17.90 7.27
C PHE A 250 4.50 -18.30 6.31
#